data_bb1c36d4d722df783a3dfe1a8f7339e1
#
_entry.id   bb1c36d4d722df783a3dfe1a8f7339e1
#
_cell.length_a   1.000
_cell.length_b   1.000
_cell.length_c   1.000
_cell.angle_alpha   90.00
_cell.angle_beta   90.00
_cell.angle_gamma   90.00
#
_symmetry.space_group_name_H-M   'P 1'
#
loop_
_entity.id
_entity.type
_entity.pdbx_description
1 polymer ?
#
loop_
_entity_poly.entity_id
_entity_poly.type
_entity_poly.pdbx_seq_one_letter_code
_entity_poly.pdbx_strand_id
1 'polypeptide(L)'
;MSFSTRIIFKTAVALQLQKLLKLIPASPNGVTILCFHRISSQYDYFWQPIYPETFRLMLESLVKEYQIIPINQIENLAGKSTKPPLVLSFDDGYKDFIDEAMPL
;
A
#
# COMPACT_ATOMS: atom_id res chain seq x y z
N MET A 1 -22.32 -6.79 -6.24
CA MET A 1 -22.24 -5.57 -5.41
C MET A 1 -22.75 -4.40 -6.22
N SER A 2 -23.70 -3.62 -5.71
CA SER A 2 -24.26 -2.46 -6.40
C SER A 2 -23.23 -1.32 -6.52
N PHE A 3 -23.46 -0.39 -7.44
CA PHE A 3 -22.58 0.75 -7.64
C PHE A 3 -22.43 1.60 -6.35
N SER A 4 -23.53 1.87 -5.67
CA SER A 4 -23.50 2.62 -4.40
C SER A 4 -22.77 1.88 -3.29
N THR A 5 -22.92 0.56 -3.20
CA THR A 5 -22.18 -0.26 -2.24
C THR A 5 -20.67 -0.23 -2.50
N ARG A 6 -20.26 -0.23 -3.77
CA ARG A 6 -18.85 -0.10 -4.14
C ARG A 6 -18.27 1.24 -3.72
N ILE A 7 -18.99 2.32 -3.91
CA ILE A 7 -18.55 3.66 -3.50
C ILE A 7 -18.39 3.72 -1.98
N ILE A 8 -19.37 3.23 -1.22
CA ILE A 8 -19.32 3.21 0.25
C ILE A 8 -18.11 2.39 0.73
N PHE A 9 -17.88 1.22 0.15
CA PHE A 9 -16.74 0.37 0.49
C PHE A 9 -15.40 1.07 0.21
N LYS A 10 -15.26 1.70 -0.95
CA LYS A 10 -14.07 2.46 -1.32
C LYS A 10 -13.78 3.60 -0.34
N THR A 11 -14.79 4.34 0.02
CA THR A 11 -14.67 5.44 0.99
C THR A 11 -14.28 4.91 2.36
N ALA A 12 -14.90 3.82 2.82
CA ALA A 12 -14.59 3.21 4.10
C ALA A 12 -13.15 2.72 4.18
N VAL A 13 -12.64 2.06 3.14
CA VAL A 13 -11.24 1.60 3.07
C VAL A 13 -10.28 2.78 3.11
N ALA A 14 -10.53 3.82 2.33
CA ALA A 14 -9.69 5.02 2.30
C ALA A 14 -9.63 5.71 3.67
N LEU A 15 -10.78 5.85 4.36
CA LEU A 15 -10.84 6.47 5.69
C LEU A 15 -10.11 5.63 6.74
N GLN A 16 -10.25 4.31 6.72
CA GLN A 16 -9.53 3.42 7.64
C GLN A 16 -8.04 3.50 7.43
N LEU A 17 -7.58 3.52 6.19
CA LEU A 17 -6.15 3.65 5.88
C LEU A 17 -5.60 4.98 6.37
N GLN A 18 -6.32 6.09 6.16
CA GLN A 18 -5.91 7.40 6.66
C GLN A 18 -5.79 7.42 8.19
N LYS A 19 -6.71 6.78 8.91
CA LYS A 19 -6.63 6.66 10.37
C LYS A 19 -5.40 5.88 10.81
N LEU A 20 -5.09 4.78 10.15
CA LEU A 20 -3.90 3.97 10.43
C LEU A 20 -2.62 4.75 10.17
N LEU A 21 -2.55 5.49 9.06
CA LEU A 21 -1.38 6.29 8.71
C LEU A 21 -1.13 7.41 9.71
N LYS A 22 -2.17 7.99 10.31
CA LYS A 22 -2.05 9.01 11.36
C LYS A 22 -1.51 8.46 12.68
N LEU A 23 -1.65 7.16 12.93
CA LEU A 23 -1.12 6.50 14.11
C LEU A 23 0.36 6.15 14.00
N ILE A 24 0.92 6.17 12.78
CA ILE A 24 2.34 5.93 12.55
C ILE A 24 3.09 7.22 12.90
N PRO A 25 3.97 7.23 13.94
CA PRO A 25 4.71 8.43 14.28
C PRO A 25 5.61 8.85 13.11
N ALA A 26 5.40 10.06 12.63
CA ALA A 26 6.25 10.64 11.59
C ALA A 26 7.61 10.97 12.18
N SER A 27 8.62 10.17 11.89
CA SER A 27 10.01 10.55 12.12
C SER A 27 10.46 11.45 10.96
N PRO A 28 10.95 12.67 11.21
CA PRO A 28 11.37 13.57 10.14
C PRO A 28 12.47 13.00 9.25
N ASN A 29 13.25 12.05 9.77
CA ASN A 29 14.36 11.40 9.04
C ASN A 29 14.14 9.89 8.86
N GLY A 30 12.93 9.40 9.17
CA GLY A 30 12.61 7.99 9.08
C GLY A 30 12.03 7.58 7.73
N VAL A 31 12.12 6.28 7.44
CA VAL A 31 11.52 5.65 6.28
C VAL A 31 10.48 4.66 6.77
N THR A 32 9.29 4.72 6.19
CA THR A 32 8.23 3.74 6.48
C THR A 32 8.36 2.59 5.48
N ILE A 33 8.31 1.37 5.97
CA ILE A 33 8.30 0.16 5.12
C ILE A 33 7.01 -0.59 5.39
N LEU A 34 6.18 -0.76 4.35
CA LEU A 34 4.98 -1.58 4.41
C LEU A 34 5.26 -2.93 3.75
N CYS A 35 5.03 -4.00 4.50
CA CYS A 35 5.21 -5.37 4.02
C CYS A 35 3.88 -5.96 3.59
N PHE A 36 3.88 -6.55 2.41
CA PHE A 36 2.76 -7.31 1.86
C PHE A 36 3.22 -8.72 1.53
N HIS A 37 2.27 -9.64 1.44
CA HIS A 37 2.54 -11.01 1.05
C HIS A 37 1.86 -11.35 -0.27
N ARG A 38 0.54 -11.26 -0.32
CA ARG A 38 -0.22 -11.66 -1.50
C ARG A 38 -1.23 -10.60 -1.92
N ILE A 39 -1.27 -10.37 -3.23
CA ILE A 39 -2.29 -9.55 -3.89
C ILE A 39 -2.93 -10.46 -4.95
N SER A 40 -4.16 -10.86 -4.76
CA SER A 40 -4.82 -11.78 -5.69
C SER A 40 -6.34 -11.62 -5.64
N SER A 41 -6.98 -11.84 -6.79
CA SER A 41 -8.44 -11.92 -6.90
C SER A 41 -8.98 -13.30 -6.51
N GLN A 42 -8.11 -14.29 -6.34
CA GLN A 42 -8.49 -15.66 -6.01
C GLN A 42 -8.54 -15.87 -4.50
N TYR A 43 -9.64 -16.43 -4.02
CA TYR A 43 -9.81 -16.77 -2.62
C TYR A 43 -8.88 -17.93 -2.22
N ASP A 44 -8.19 -17.78 -1.10
CA ASP A 44 -7.41 -18.83 -0.47
C ASP A 44 -7.89 -19.03 0.96
N TYR A 45 -8.31 -20.23 1.28
CA TYR A 45 -8.87 -20.57 2.61
C TYR A 45 -7.82 -20.38 3.72
N PHE A 46 -6.57 -20.73 3.47
CA PHE A 46 -5.51 -20.69 4.48
C PHE A 46 -4.83 -19.33 4.60
N TRP A 47 -4.82 -18.56 3.52
CA TRP A 47 -4.16 -17.25 3.50
C TRP A 47 -4.91 -16.32 2.56
N GLN A 48 -5.83 -15.57 3.13
CA GLN A 48 -6.62 -14.64 2.33
C GLN A 48 -5.76 -13.50 1.80
N PRO A 49 -5.64 -13.34 0.47
CA PRO A 49 -4.88 -12.25 -0.11
C PRO A 49 -5.65 -10.92 -0.03
N ILE A 50 -4.94 -9.83 -0.23
CA ILE A 50 -5.56 -8.53 -0.48
C ILE A 50 -6.04 -8.52 -1.93
N TYR A 51 -7.29 -8.14 -2.17
CA TYR A 51 -7.80 -8.02 -3.53
C TYR A 51 -7.10 -6.89 -4.28
N PRO A 52 -6.83 -7.05 -5.61
CA PRO A 52 -6.15 -6.04 -6.41
C PRO A 52 -6.81 -4.66 -6.33
N GLU A 53 -8.13 -4.59 -6.35
CA GLU A 53 -8.87 -3.33 -6.24
C GLU A 53 -8.63 -2.65 -4.88
N THR A 54 -8.63 -3.40 -3.80
CA THR A 54 -8.31 -2.88 -2.47
C THR A 54 -6.88 -2.35 -2.42
N PHE A 55 -5.93 -3.10 -2.96
CA PHE A 55 -4.54 -2.68 -3.02
C PHE A 55 -4.37 -1.41 -3.86
N ARG A 56 -5.06 -1.30 -4.99
CA ARG A 56 -5.04 -0.11 -5.83
C ARG A 56 -5.53 1.13 -5.06
N LEU A 57 -6.62 0.99 -4.30
CA LEU A 57 -7.14 2.08 -3.47
C LEU A 57 -6.16 2.48 -2.37
N MET A 58 -5.49 1.51 -1.76
CA MET A 58 -4.42 1.77 -0.78
C MET A 58 -3.28 2.56 -1.42
N LEU A 59 -2.84 2.17 -2.61
CA LEU A 59 -1.79 2.90 -3.34
C LEU A 59 -2.22 4.34 -3.65
N GLU A 60 -3.44 4.55 -4.12
CA GLU A 60 -3.96 5.89 -4.40
C GLU A 60 -3.93 6.79 -3.15
N SER A 61 -4.23 6.24 -1.99
CA SER A 61 -4.15 6.97 -0.72
C SER A 61 -2.71 7.22 -0.28
N LEU A 62 -1.85 6.22 -0.44
CA LEU A 62 -0.45 6.32 -0.02
C LEU A 62 0.34 7.35 -0.83
N VAL A 63 0.11 7.46 -2.13
CA VAL A 63 0.84 8.43 -2.97
C VAL A 63 0.48 9.88 -2.67
N LYS A 64 -0.63 10.13 -1.98
CA LYS A 64 -1.00 11.47 -1.53
C LYS A 64 -0.18 11.92 -0.32
N GLU A 65 0.15 10.98 0.57
CA GLU A 65 0.81 11.27 1.85
C GLU A 65 2.30 10.93 1.85
N TYR A 66 2.75 10.02 0.99
CA TYR A 66 4.11 9.51 0.95
C TYR A 66 4.70 9.59 -0.44
N GLN A 67 6.02 9.64 -0.49
CA GLN A 67 6.78 9.38 -1.72
C GLN A 67 7.22 7.92 -1.74
N ILE A 68 6.68 7.14 -2.67
CA ILE A 68 7.06 5.73 -2.82
C ILE A 68 8.39 5.66 -3.55
N ILE A 69 9.37 5.00 -2.92
CA ILE A 69 10.73 4.89 -3.43
C ILE A 69 11.20 3.43 -3.43
N PRO A 70 12.14 3.07 -4.31
CA PRO A 70 12.83 1.77 -4.22
C PRO A 70 13.71 1.73 -2.97
N ILE A 71 13.89 0.53 -2.42
CA ILE A 71 14.68 0.34 -1.19
C ILE A 71 16.13 0.82 -1.34
N ASN A 72 16.70 0.72 -2.54
CA ASN A 72 18.08 1.13 -2.79
C ASN A 72 18.27 2.66 -2.87
N GLN A 73 17.20 3.44 -2.79
CA GLN A 73 17.25 4.91 -2.84
C GLN A 73 17.01 5.56 -1.47
N ILE A 74 16.90 4.79 -0.41
CA ILE A 74 16.62 5.31 0.94
C ILE A 74 17.65 6.36 1.35
N GLU A 75 18.92 6.10 1.14
CA GLU A 75 20.00 7.01 1.56
C GLU A 75 20.01 8.31 0.77
N ASN A 76 19.62 8.27 -0.50
CA ASN A 76 19.70 9.42 -1.40
C ASN A 76 18.51 10.37 -1.28
N LEU A 77 17.34 9.86 -0.88
CA LEU A 77 16.09 10.64 -0.84
C LEU A 77 15.64 11.04 0.56
N ALA A 78 16.25 10.47 1.60
CA ALA A 78 15.93 10.82 2.98
C ALA A 78 16.20 12.32 3.22
N GLY A 79 15.17 13.04 3.62
CA GLY A 79 15.27 14.48 3.90
C GLY A 79 15.23 15.42 2.68
N LYS A 80 15.12 14.89 1.45
CA LYS A 80 15.08 15.71 0.23
C LYS A 80 13.69 15.91 -0.35
N SER A 81 12.69 15.14 0.10
CA SER A 81 11.33 15.23 -0.38
C SER A 81 10.43 15.96 0.62
N THR A 82 9.42 16.67 0.10
CA THR A 82 8.37 17.27 0.91
C THR A 82 7.46 16.26 1.56
N LYS A 83 7.38 15.03 0.99
CA LYS A 83 6.61 13.90 1.53
C LYS A 83 7.56 12.89 2.16
N PRO A 84 7.15 12.24 3.27
CA PRO A 84 7.98 11.19 3.88
C PRO A 84 8.14 10.01 2.93
N PRO A 85 9.32 9.38 2.89
CA PRO A 85 9.57 8.24 2.02
C PRO A 85 8.87 6.97 2.50
N LEU A 86 8.39 6.18 1.55
CA LEU A 86 7.72 4.91 1.79
C LEU A 86 8.29 3.85 0.85
N VAL A 87 8.62 2.69 1.39
CA VAL A 87 9.02 1.51 0.64
C VAL A 87 7.94 0.45 0.75
N LEU A 88 7.57 -0.15 -0.38
CA LEU A 88 6.67 -1.30 -0.42
C LEU A 88 7.50 -2.57 -0.57
N SER A 89 7.29 -3.54 0.32
CA SER A 89 7.97 -4.82 0.32
C SER A 89 6.96 -5.95 0.14
N PHE A 90 7.31 -6.92 -0.70
CA PHE A 90 6.49 -8.11 -0.95
C PHE A 90 7.30 -9.34 -0.63
N ASP A 91 6.88 -10.05 0.41
CA ASP A 91 7.58 -11.22 0.92
C ASP A 91 7.11 -12.51 0.24
N ASP A 92 7.88 -13.58 0.40
CA ASP A 92 7.60 -14.97 -0.02
C ASP A 92 7.58 -15.24 -1.53
N GLY A 93 7.83 -14.24 -2.37
CA GLY A 93 8.02 -14.44 -3.81
C GLY A 93 6.83 -15.05 -4.56
N TYR A 94 5.60 -14.75 -4.13
CA TYR A 94 4.41 -15.25 -4.82
C TYR A 94 4.32 -14.69 -6.25
N LYS A 95 3.90 -15.54 -7.17
CA LYS A 95 3.72 -15.17 -8.58
C LYS A 95 2.72 -14.03 -8.76
N ASP A 96 1.72 -13.93 -7.92
CA ASP A 96 0.71 -12.89 -7.99
C ASP A 96 1.27 -11.47 -7.78
N PHE A 97 2.46 -11.32 -7.18
CA PHE A 97 3.14 -10.04 -7.17
C PHE A 97 3.38 -9.49 -8.58
N ILE A 98 3.87 -10.33 -9.49
CA ILE A 98 4.13 -9.92 -10.87
C ILE A 98 2.82 -9.75 -11.65
N ASP A 99 1.88 -10.68 -11.46
CA ASP A 99 0.66 -10.73 -12.26
C ASP A 99 -0.38 -9.68 -11.85
N GLU A 100 -0.48 -9.37 -10.56
CA GLU A 100 -1.59 -8.59 -10.00
C GLU A 100 -1.16 -7.28 -9.33
N ALA A 101 -0.03 -7.27 -8.61
CA ALA A 101 0.40 -6.10 -7.85
C ALA A 101 1.27 -5.15 -8.69
N MET A 102 2.24 -5.69 -9.39
CA MET A 102 3.21 -4.90 -10.15
C MET A 102 2.59 -4.02 -11.24
N PRO A 103 1.52 -4.45 -11.96
CA PRO A 103 0.87 -3.62 -12.97
C PRO A 103 0.12 -2.41 -12.41
N LEU A 104 -0.18 -2.36 -11.11
CA LEU A 104 -0.92 -1.27 -10.48
C LEU A 104 0.00 -0.10 -10.14
#